data_0eb3846e335db721eb5cdb17f42b01f0
#
_entry.id   0eb3846e335db721eb5cdb17f42b01f0
#
_cell.length_a   1.000
_cell.length_b   1.000
_cell.length_c   1.000
_cell.angle_alpha   90.00
_cell.angle_beta   90.00
_cell.angle_gamma   90.00
#
_symmetry.space_group_name_H-M   'P 1'
#
loop_
_entity.id
_entity.type
_entity.pdbx_description
1 polymer ?
#
loop_
_entity_poly.entity_id
_entity_poly.type
_entity_poly.pdbx_seq_one_letter_code
_entity_poly.pdbx_strand_id
1 'polypeptide(L)'
;LMDLVGSTPAMQSLRESIRIAADDDRTVLVRGEPGSGTTLIAEGLHRCSRRAGKPFLRIDCSLHSVETLEHQLFGDATADGFPGYLKMGDGGSILLDNVDTVALPFQKRLAQLLEQRATSVLNGTMDGPNIRFIAATHCDLNRLAMEGRFRDDLLQHLSGITLQSPPLRVRTND
;
A
#
# COMPACT_ATOMS: atom_id res chain seq x y z
N LEU A 1 7.70 -3.27 14.97
CA LEU A 1 8.89 -2.44 14.77
C LEU A 1 10.20 -3.14 15.13
N MET A 2 10.16 -4.28 15.83
CA MET A 2 11.38 -5.04 16.18
C MET A 2 12.13 -5.58 14.96
N ASP A 3 11.43 -5.83 13.85
CA ASP A 3 12.05 -6.34 12.61
C ASP A 3 12.72 -5.24 11.75
N LEU A 4 12.46 -3.96 12.06
CA LEU A 4 13.18 -2.83 11.48
C LEU A 4 14.45 -2.57 12.30
N VAL A 5 15.46 -3.40 12.06
CA VAL A 5 16.76 -3.33 12.75
C VAL A 5 17.50 -2.04 12.36
N GLY A 6 18.17 -1.43 13.34
CA GLY A 6 19.04 -0.30 13.12
C GLY A 6 18.91 0.78 14.19
N SER A 7 20.04 1.31 14.61
CA SER A 7 20.17 2.37 15.63
C SER A 7 20.49 3.74 15.05
N THR A 8 20.68 3.82 13.72
CA THR A 8 21.01 5.08 13.05
C THR A 8 19.90 6.13 13.21
N PRO A 9 20.23 7.43 13.21
CA PRO A 9 19.23 8.52 13.27
C PRO A 9 18.17 8.40 12.18
N ALA A 10 18.54 7.93 10.98
CA ALA A 10 17.62 7.71 9.87
C ALA A 10 16.56 6.64 10.19
N MET A 11 16.96 5.56 10.87
CA MET A 11 16.04 4.49 11.29
C MET A 11 15.16 4.93 12.46
N GLN A 12 15.67 5.76 13.36
CA GLN A 12 14.86 6.34 14.44
C GLN A 12 13.77 7.26 13.87
N SER A 13 14.13 8.14 12.94
CA SER A 13 13.20 9.03 12.27
C SER A 13 12.14 8.23 11.46
N LEU A 14 12.53 7.15 10.79
CA LEU A 14 11.59 6.28 10.09
C LEU A 14 10.59 5.62 11.05
N ARG A 15 11.06 5.11 12.20
CA ARG A 15 10.15 4.50 13.19
C ARG A 15 9.13 5.49 13.73
N GLU A 16 9.55 6.73 13.96
CA GLU A 16 8.64 7.78 14.39
C GLU A 16 7.62 8.11 13.32
N SER A 17 8.06 8.24 12.05
CA SER A 17 7.17 8.44 10.91
C SER A 17 6.16 7.29 10.75
N ILE A 18 6.58 6.04 10.98
CA ILE A 18 5.68 4.88 10.98
C ILE A 18 4.63 4.99 12.09
N ARG A 19 5.02 5.37 13.30
CA ARG A 19 4.08 5.53 14.42
C ARG A 19 3.04 6.60 14.13
N ILE A 20 3.47 7.76 13.64
CA ILE A 20 2.56 8.85 13.26
C ILE A 20 1.61 8.38 12.15
N ALA A 21 2.14 7.73 11.11
CA ALA A 21 1.33 7.20 10.01
C ALA A 21 0.39 6.08 10.45
N ALA A 22 0.73 5.33 11.50
CA ALA A 22 -0.09 4.21 12.00
C ALA A 22 -1.43 4.68 12.61
N ASP A 23 -1.47 5.87 13.17
CA ASP A 23 -2.68 6.45 13.76
C ASP A 23 -3.66 7.01 12.73
N ASP A 24 -3.23 7.13 11.48
CA ASP A 24 -4.00 7.67 10.36
C ASP A 24 -4.48 6.52 9.45
N ASP A 25 -5.70 6.57 8.98
CA ASP A 25 -6.29 5.54 8.10
C ASP A 25 -6.15 5.85 6.60
N ARG A 26 -5.50 6.96 6.24
CA ARG A 26 -5.21 7.30 4.84
C ARG A 26 -4.30 6.25 4.21
N THR A 27 -4.36 6.15 2.88
CA THR A 27 -3.44 5.34 2.10
C THR A 27 -2.00 5.80 2.32
N VAL A 28 -1.07 4.85 2.46
CA VAL A 28 0.35 5.12 2.65
C VAL A 28 1.13 4.62 1.45
N LEU A 29 1.95 5.49 0.88
CA LEU A 29 2.93 5.14 -0.15
C LEU A 29 4.31 4.98 0.50
N VAL A 30 4.86 3.77 0.46
CA VAL A 30 6.21 3.45 0.91
C VAL A 30 7.15 3.46 -0.28
N ARG A 31 8.15 4.33 -0.26
CA ARG A 31 9.17 4.45 -1.32
C ARG A 31 10.53 4.02 -0.80
N GLY A 32 11.32 3.38 -1.63
CA GLY A 32 12.69 3.00 -1.28
C GLY A 32 13.41 2.27 -2.38
N GLU A 33 14.74 2.20 -2.29
CA GLU A 33 15.55 1.43 -3.21
C GLU A 33 15.24 -0.09 -3.09
N PRO A 34 15.48 -0.90 -4.13
CA PRO A 34 15.38 -2.35 -4.03
C PRO A 34 16.19 -2.88 -2.84
N GLY A 35 15.57 -3.75 -2.05
CA GLY A 35 16.18 -4.30 -0.83
C GLY A 35 16.18 -3.38 0.39
N SER A 36 15.68 -2.14 0.29
CA SER A 36 15.64 -1.22 1.42
C SER A 36 14.59 -1.55 2.50
N GLY A 37 13.81 -2.62 2.31
CA GLY A 37 12.84 -3.11 3.29
C GLY A 37 11.48 -2.42 3.24
N THR A 38 11.02 -1.99 2.08
CA THR A 38 9.69 -1.37 1.90
C THR A 38 8.56 -2.27 2.40
N THR A 39 8.63 -3.58 2.17
CA THR A 39 7.65 -4.56 2.68
C THR A 39 7.65 -4.61 4.21
N LEU A 40 8.84 -4.61 4.85
CA LEU A 40 8.95 -4.59 6.32
C LEU A 40 8.39 -3.31 6.93
N ILE A 41 8.55 -2.18 6.24
CA ILE A 41 7.95 -0.90 6.64
C ILE A 41 6.42 -0.99 6.61
N ALA A 42 5.86 -1.56 5.53
CA ALA A 42 4.41 -1.76 5.39
C ALA A 42 3.85 -2.69 6.47
N GLU A 43 4.53 -3.79 6.77
CA GLU A 43 4.16 -4.70 7.87
C GLU A 43 4.27 -4.01 9.22
N GLY A 44 5.34 -3.25 9.46
CA GLY A 44 5.55 -2.48 10.69
C GLY A 44 4.45 -1.44 10.89
N LEU A 45 4.05 -0.75 9.81
CA LEU A 45 2.94 0.20 9.81
C LEU A 45 1.63 -0.47 10.22
N HIS A 46 1.30 -1.63 9.63
CA HIS A 46 0.10 -2.39 9.98
C HIS A 46 0.12 -2.82 11.45
N ARG A 47 1.23 -3.40 11.93
CA ARG A 47 1.39 -3.87 13.32
C ARG A 47 1.32 -2.77 14.36
N CYS A 48 1.68 -1.54 14.00
CA CYS A 48 1.60 -0.37 14.89
C CYS A 48 0.24 0.32 14.84
N SER A 49 -0.63 -0.03 13.90
CA SER A 49 -1.92 0.60 13.69
C SER A 49 -3.02 -0.03 14.57
N ARG A 50 -4.18 0.62 14.59
CA ARG A 50 -5.41 0.06 15.20
C ARG A 50 -5.87 -1.24 14.55
N ARG A 51 -5.29 -1.60 13.40
CA ARG A 51 -5.58 -2.81 12.61
C ARG A 51 -4.62 -3.98 12.89
N ALA A 52 -3.74 -3.86 13.88
CA ALA A 52 -2.68 -4.85 14.18
C ALA A 52 -3.17 -6.29 14.36
N GLY A 53 -4.39 -6.48 14.90
CA GLY A 53 -5.01 -7.81 15.07
C GLY A 53 -5.90 -8.24 13.92
N LYS A 54 -5.91 -7.52 12.80
CA LYS A 54 -6.74 -7.75 11.62
C LYS A 54 -5.89 -8.32 10.47
N PRO A 55 -6.52 -8.84 9.39
CA PRO A 55 -5.76 -9.38 8.27
C PRO A 55 -4.79 -8.36 7.67
N PHE A 56 -3.60 -8.85 7.30
CA PHE A 56 -2.63 -8.15 6.46
C PHE A 56 -2.41 -9.00 5.21
N LEU A 57 -2.88 -8.54 4.07
CA LEU A 57 -2.80 -9.25 2.80
C LEU A 57 -1.83 -8.52 1.86
N ARG A 58 -0.96 -9.28 1.18
CA ARG A 58 0.02 -8.73 0.24
C ARG A 58 -0.28 -9.21 -1.16
N ILE A 59 -0.26 -8.30 -2.11
CA ILE A 59 -0.27 -8.56 -3.55
C ILE A 59 1.03 -8.02 -4.14
N ASP A 60 1.84 -8.91 -4.70
CA ASP A 60 3.01 -8.49 -5.48
C ASP A 60 2.58 -8.25 -6.92
N CYS A 61 2.46 -6.98 -7.28
CA CYS A 61 1.95 -6.58 -8.59
C CYS A 61 2.88 -6.98 -9.75
N SER A 62 4.16 -7.21 -9.48
CA SER A 62 5.14 -7.59 -10.51
C SER A 62 5.01 -9.03 -11.00
N LEU A 63 4.33 -9.88 -10.24
CA LEU A 63 4.23 -11.32 -10.50
C LEU A 63 2.95 -11.72 -11.25
N HIS A 64 2.03 -10.79 -11.49
CA HIS A 64 0.67 -11.10 -11.92
C HIS A 64 0.24 -10.30 -13.16
N SER A 65 -0.57 -10.94 -14.01
CA SER A 65 -1.28 -10.24 -15.08
C SER A 65 -2.41 -9.37 -14.52
N VAL A 66 -2.96 -8.48 -15.35
CA VAL A 66 -4.11 -7.63 -14.97
C VAL A 66 -5.29 -8.47 -14.49
N GLU A 67 -5.61 -9.55 -15.20
CA GLU A 67 -6.72 -10.45 -14.88
C GLU A 67 -6.50 -11.13 -13.53
N THR A 68 -5.27 -11.56 -13.25
CA THR A 68 -4.92 -12.18 -11.96
C THR A 68 -5.00 -11.18 -10.82
N LEU A 69 -4.52 -9.94 -11.03
CA LEU A 69 -4.61 -8.87 -10.03
C LEU A 69 -6.07 -8.51 -9.74
N GLU A 70 -6.90 -8.41 -10.77
CA GLU A 70 -8.34 -8.18 -10.61
C GLU A 70 -9.01 -9.31 -9.85
N HIS A 71 -8.72 -10.55 -10.21
CA HIS A 71 -9.25 -11.71 -9.52
C HIS A 71 -8.80 -11.75 -8.04
N GLN A 72 -7.52 -11.53 -7.76
CA GLN A 72 -7.04 -11.50 -6.38
C GLN A 72 -7.69 -10.39 -5.55
N LEU A 73 -7.83 -9.19 -6.12
CA LEU A 73 -8.36 -8.06 -5.38
C LEU A 73 -9.88 -8.12 -5.20
N PHE A 74 -10.60 -8.38 -6.29
CA PHE A 74 -12.08 -8.31 -6.32
C PHE A 74 -12.76 -9.67 -6.12
N GLY A 75 -12.07 -10.79 -6.41
CA GLY A 75 -12.63 -12.14 -6.35
C GLY A 75 -13.51 -12.48 -7.54
N ASP A 76 -14.21 -13.61 -7.42
CA ASP A 76 -15.16 -14.08 -8.41
C ASP A 76 -16.54 -13.41 -8.25
N ALA A 77 -17.25 -13.27 -9.37
CA ALA A 77 -18.61 -12.75 -9.37
C ALA A 77 -19.64 -13.77 -8.82
N THR A 78 -19.24 -15.04 -8.62
CA THR A 78 -20.11 -16.11 -8.12
C THR A 78 -20.08 -16.20 -6.60
N ALA A 79 -21.22 -16.55 -6.00
CA ALA A 79 -21.37 -16.63 -4.53
C ALA A 79 -20.44 -17.68 -3.89
N ASP A 80 -20.12 -18.74 -4.61
CA ASP A 80 -19.29 -19.86 -4.14
C ASP A 80 -17.82 -19.77 -4.63
N GLY A 81 -17.47 -18.68 -5.32
CA GLY A 81 -16.14 -18.44 -5.84
C GLY A 81 -15.18 -17.81 -4.82
N PHE A 82 -13.97 -17.50 -5.26
CA PHE A 82 -12.97 -16.81 -4.44
C PHE A 82 -13.47 -15.41 -4.05
N PRO A 83 -13.54 -15.09 -2.74
CA PRO A 83 -14.16 -13.85 -2.28
C PRO A 83 -13.37 -12.58 -2.59
N GLY A 84 -12.10 -12.71 -2.96
CA GLY A 84 -11.17 -11.60 -3.17
C GLY A 84 -10.61 -11.00 -1.89
N TYR A 85 -9.47 -10.34 -2.03
CA TYR A 85 -8.76 -9.76 -0.87
C TYR A 85 -9.52 -8.59 -0.23
N LEU A 86 -10.33 -7.86 -0.98
CA LEU A 86 -11.18 -6.82 -0.41
C LEU A 86 -12.11 -7.38 0.66
N LYS A 87 -12.73 -8.52 0.40
CA LYS A 87 -13.65 -9.16 1.35
C LYS A 87 -12.90 -9.90 2.45
N MET A 88 -11.82 -10.60 2.10
CA MET A 88 -11.00 -11.36 3.06
C MET A 88 -10.22 -10.45 4.03
N GLY A 89 -9.85 -9.26 3.58
CA GLY A 89 -9.07 -8.29 4.34
C GLY A 89 -9.89 -7.31 5.17
N ASP A 90 -11.21 -7.49 5.24
CA ASP A 90 -12.10 -6.53 5.91
C ASP A 90 -11.65 -6.22 7.34
N GLY A 91 -11.61 -4.94 7.65
CA GLY A 91 -11.07 -4.40 8.90
C GLY A 91 -9.54 -4.30 8.95
N GLY A 92 -8.84 -4.89 7.97
CA GLY A 92 -7.37 -4.99 7.93
C GLY A 92 -6.70 -4.05 6.93
N SER A 93 -5.57 -4.52 6.38
CA SER A 93 -4.77 -3.78 5.41
C SER A 93 -4.40 -4.64 4.21
N ILE A 94 -4.32 -4.02 3.03
CA ILE A 94 -3.80 -4.64 1.81
C ILE A 94 -2.55 -3.87 1.38
N LEU A 95 -1.44 -4.60 1.23
CA LEU A 95 -0.20 -4.10 0.63
C LEU A 95 -0.20 -4.41 -0.87
N LEU A 96 -0.11 -3.37 -1.69
CA LEU A 96 0.16 -3.44 -3.12
C LEU A 96 1.66 -3.22 -3.32
N ASP A 97 2.42 -4.30 -3.41
CA ASP A 97 3.87 -4.26 -3.58
C ASP A 97 4.23 -4.13 -5.06
N ASN A 98 5.30 -3.39 -5.39
CA ASN A 98 5.71 -3.07 -6.76
C ASN A 98 4.57 -2.43 -7.59
N VAL A 99 3.86 -1.48 -7.01
CA VAL A 99 2.68 -0.84 -7.64
C VAL A 99 3.00 -0.10 -8.95
N ASP A 100 4.26 0.25 -9.17
CA ASP A 100 4.78 0.86 -10.41
C ASP A 100 4.72 -0.07 -11.63
N THR A 101 4.61 -1.38 -11.41
CA THR A 101 4.58 -2.40 -12.50
C THR A 101 3.20 -2.64 -13.09
N VAL A 102 2.15 -2.09 -12.48
CA VAL A 102 0.76 -2.33 -12.89
C VAL A 102 0.43 -1.67 -14.21
N ALA A 103 -0.25 -2.39 -15.09
CA ALA A 103 -0.72 -1.85 -16.36
C ALA A 103 -1.83 -0.81 -16.18
N LEU A 104 -1.92 0.15 -17.11
CA LEU A 104 -2.87 1.27 -17.05
C LEU A 104 -4.34 0.86 -16.84
N PRO A 105 -4.87 -0.24 -17.43
CA PRO A 105 -6.24 -0.67 -17.16
C PRO A 105 -6.51 -0.97 -15.70
N PHE A 106 -5.59 -1.68 -15.03
CA PHE A 106 -5.73 -1.97 -13.61
C PHE A 106 -5.52 -0.71 -12.74
N GLN A 107 -4.59 0.18 -13.12
CA GLN A 107 -4.42 1.48 -12.46
C GLN A 107 -5.74 2.27 -12.43
N LYS A 108 -6.47 2.30 -13.57
CA LYS A 108 -7.78 2.95 -13.66
C LYS A 108 -8.78 2.36 -12.67
N ARG A 109 -8.87 1.04 -12.62
CA ARG A 109 -9.79 0.33 -11.74
C ARG A 109 -9.45 0.55 -10.26
N LEU A 110 -8.15 0.53 -9.93
CA LEU A 110 -7.67 0.80 -8.58
C LEU A 110 -7.96 2.25 -8.15
N ALA A 111 -7.73 3.23 -9.04
CA ALA A 111 -8.05 4.63 -8.77
C ALA A 111 -9.55 4.82 -8.47
N GLN A 112 -10.43 4.22 -9.27
CA GLN A 112 -11.87 4.24 -9.04
C GLN A 112 -12.26 3.63 -7.68
N LEU A 113 -11.65 2.51 -7.31
CA LEU A 113 -11.87 1.89 -6.00
C LEU A 113 -11.50 2.83 -4.85
N LEU A 114 -10.32 3.43 -4.93
CA LEU A 114 -9.82 4.34 -3.88
C LEU A 114 -10.66 5.62 -3.80
N GLU A 115 -11.10 6.17 -4.93
CA GLU A 115 -11.99 7.32 -4.99
C GLU A 115 -13.35 7.04 -4.36
N GLN A 116 -13.98 5.91 -4.69
CA GLN A 116 -15.25 5.49 -4.09
C GLN A 116 -15.15 5.38 -2.58
N ARG A 117 -14.04 4.81 -2.08
CA ARG A 117 -13.79 4.69 -0.65
C ARG A 117 -13.62 6.04 0.03
N ALA A 118 -12.84 6.94 -0.57
CA ALA A 118 -12.67 8.30 -0.04
C ALA A 118 -14.01 9.05 0.05
N THR A 119 -14.85 8.92 -0.97
CA THR A 119 -16.19 9.52 -1.01
C THR A 119 -17.11 8.92 0.05
N SER A 120 -17.10 7.58 0.23
CA SER A 120 -17.91 6.90 1.24
C SER A 120 -17.54 7.35 2.67
N VAL A 121 -16.25 7.50 2.95
CA VAL A 121 -15.76 8.01 4.24
C VAL A 121 -16.25 9.44 4.48
N LEU A 122 -16.15 10.32 3.49
CA LEU A 122 -16.60 11.72 3.60
C LEU A 122 -18.10 11.83 3.83
N ASN A 123 -18.89 10.95 3.22
CA ASN A 123 -20.35 10.94 3.35
C ASN A 123 -20.84 10.20 4.60
N GLY A 124 -19.94 9.58 5.38
CA GLY A 124 -20.30 8.74 6.54
C GLY A 124 -21.01 7.44 6.15
N THR A 125 -21.01 7.07 4.89
CA THR A 125 -21.60 5.81 4.38
C THR A 125 -20.48 4.81 4.15
N MET A 126 -20.23 3.97 5.16
CA MET A 126 -19.26 2.88 5.04
C MET A 126 -19.89 1.68 4.32
N ASP A 127 -20.20 1.86 3.03
CA ASP A 127 -20.66 0.75 2.20
C ASP A 127 -19.45 -0.05 1.67
N GLY A 128 -19.34 -1.29 2.09
CA GLY A 128 -18.30 -2.21 1.66
C GLY A 128 -17.18 -2.45 2.69
N PRO A 129 -16.17 -3.26 2.30
CA PRO A 129 -15.08 -3.67 3.20
C PRO A 129 -14.24 -2.50 3.67
N ASN A 130 -13.93 -2.43 4.96
CA ASN A 130 -13.09 -1.40 5.56
C ASN A 130 -11.61 -1.78 5.46
N ILE A 131 -10.96 -1.45 4.36
CA ILE A 131 -9.57 -1.78 4.09
C ILE A 131 -8.69 -0.53 4.16
N ARG A 132 -7.51 -0.63 4.76
CA ARG A 132 -6.44 0.33 4.59
C ARG A 132 -5.52 -0.14 3.47
N PHE A 133 -5.29 0.71 2.47
CA PHE A 133 -4.30 0.42 1.43
C PHE A 133 -2.93 0.97 1.78
N ILE A 134 -1.91 0.14 1.52
CA ILE A 134 -0.50 0.51 1.59
C ILE A 134 0.09 0.15 0.22
N ALA A 135 0.76 1.07 -0.43
CA ALA A 135 1.45 0.82 -1.69
C ALA A 135 2.96 0.90 -1.47
N ALA A 136 3.70 0.02 -2.11
CA ALA A 136 5.16 0.06 -2.10
C ALA A 136 5.72 0.14 -3.52
N THR A 137 6.78 0.91 -3.69
CA THR A 137 7.45 1.09 -4.99
C THR A 137 8.93 1.38 -4.81
N HIS A 138 9.73 0.97 -5.81
CA HIS A 138 11.14 1.31 -5.95
C HIS A 138 11.38 2.40 -7.00
N CYS A 139 10.32 2.82 -7.70
CA CYS A 139 10.36 3.79 -8.77
C CYS A 139 9.87 5.16 -8.34
N ASP A 140 10.25 6.20 -9.09
CA ASP A 140 9.66 7.51 -8.96
C ASP A 140 8.34 7.57 -9.73
N LEU A 141 7.21 7.46 -9.00
CA LEU A 141 5.87 7.48 -9.60
C LEU A 141 5.55 8.82 -10.26
N ASN A 142 6.10 9.95 -9.77
CA ASN A 142 5.90 11.25 -10.41
C ASN A 142 6.53 11.26 -11.81
N ARG A 143 7.73 10.70 -11.94
CA ARG A 143 8.37 10.55 -13.24
C ARG A 143 7.55 9.65 -14.16
N LEU A 144 7.08 8.49 -13.68
CA LEU A 144 6.23 7.60 -14.46
C LEU A 144 4.92 8.27 -14.91
N ALA A 145 4.35 9.12 -14.07
CA ALA A 145 3.16 9.89 -14.40
C ALA A 145 3.45 10.91 -15.53
N MET A 146 4.56 11.64 -15.45
CA MET A 146 4.99 12.54 -16.53
C MET A 146 5.25 11.82 -17.85
N GLU A 147 5.72 10.56 -17.79
CA GLU A 147 5.93 9.69 -18.96
C GLU A 147 4.63 9.04 -19.48
N GLY A 148 3.47 9.31 -18.85
CA GLY A 148 2.18 8.69 -19.20
C GLY A 148 2.06 7.20 -18.85
N ARG A 149 2.95 6.67 -18.03
CA ARG A 149 3.01 5.26 -17.60
C ARG A 149 2.33 5.01 -16.27
N PHE A 150 2.04 6.07 -15.52
CA PHE A 150 1.29 6.02 -14.27
C PHE A 150 0.22 7.10 -14.26
N ARG A 151 -0.97 6.79 -13.76
CA ARG A 151 -2.09 7.74 -13.76
C ARG A 151 -1.96 8.74 -12.62
N ASP A 152 -2.20 10.01 -12.91
CA ASP A 152 -2.15 11.09 -11.92
C ASP A 152 -3.21 10.92 -10.82
N ASP A 153 -4.41 10.47 -11.17
CA ASP A 153 -5.49 10.23 -10.21
C ASP A 153 -5.12 9.13 -9.21
N LEU A 154 -4.55 8.01 -9.70
CA LEU A 154 -4.06 6.96 -8.83
C LEU A 154 -2.93 7.44 -7.93
N LEU A 155 -1.97 8.19 -8.47
CA LEU A 155 -0.85 8.74 -7.72
C LEU A 155 -1.34 9.63 -6.56
N GLN A 156 -2.34 10.48 -6.81
CA GLN A 156 -2.95 11.31 -5.76
C GLN A 156 -3.57 10.47 -4.65
N HIS A 157 -4.33 9.42 -4.99
CA HIS A 157 -4.95 8.54 -4.01
C HIS A 157 -3.92 7.73 -3.19
N LEU A 158 -2.81 7.31 -3.81
CA LEU A 158 -1.75 6.55 -3.13
C LEU A 158 -0.89 7.43 -2.21
N SER A 159 -0.75 8.70 -2.53
CA SER A 159 0.16 9.64 -1.85
C SER A 159 -0.47 10.35 -0.63
N GLY A 160 -1.46 9.75 0.01
CA GLY A 160 -2.09 10.30 1.21
C GLY A 160 -1.07 10.56 2.33
N ILE A 161 -0.19 9.59 2.57
CA ILE A 161 1.01 9.70 3.41
C ILE A 161 2.15 9.04 2.64
N THR A 162 3.33 9.66 2.62
CA THR A 162 4.51 9.07 1.99
C THR A 162 5.58 8.77 3.04
N LEU A 163 6.04 7.52 3.09
CA LEU A 163 7.16 7.06 3.90
C LEU A 163 8.34 6.74 2.99
N GLN A 164 9.50 7.29 3.31
CA GLN A 164 10.74 7.04 2.57
C GLN A 164 11.62 6.06 3.35
N SER A 165 11.90 4.91 2.75
CA SER A 165 12.88 3.96 3.30
C SER A 165 14.28 4.51 3.10
N PRO A 166 15.11 4.66 4.16
CA PRO A 166 16.49 5.06 4.00
C PRO A 166 17.27 4.03 3.18
N PRO A 167 18.13 4.46 2.25
CA PRO A 167 18.98 3.55 1.48
C PRO A 167 19.92 2.74 2.40
N LEU A 168 20.25 1.51 1.99
CA LEU A 168 21.14 0.63 2.77
C LEU A 168 22.50 1.27 3.07
N ARG A 169 23.02 2.10 2.14
CA ARG A 169 24.30 2.83 2.31
C ARG A 169 24.33 3.81 3.48
N VAL A 170 23.18 4.29 3.96
CA VAL A 170 23.09 5.18 5.14
C VAL A 170 22.83 4.39 6.42
N ARG A 171 22.77 3.06 6.32
CA ARG A 171 22.60 2.13 7.46
C ARG A 171 23.86 1.35 7.79
N THR A 172 25.03 1.82 7.35
CA THR A 172 26.32 1.10 7.42
C THR A 172 26.77 0.73 8.83
N ASN A 173 26.12 1.26 9.88
CA ASN A 173 26.38 0.90 11.27
C ASN A 173 25.22 0.08 11.89
N ASP A 174 24.29 -0.34 11.09
CA ASP A 174 23.19 -1.22 11.45
C ASP A 174 23.43 -2.61 10.85
#